data_e04df2d05d07eb3b1c52a4f6149a83b2
#
_entry.id   e04df2d05d07eb3b1c52a4f6149a83b2
#
_cell.length_a   1.000
_cell.length_b   1.000
_cell.length_c   1.000
_cell.angle_alpha   90.00
_cell.angle_beta   90.00
_cell.angle_gamma   90.00
#
_symmetry.space_group_name_H-M   'P 1'
#
loop_
_entity.id
_entity.type
_entity.pdbx_description
1 polymer ?
#
loop_
_entity_poly.entity_id
_entity_poly.type
_entity_poly.pdbx_seq_one_letter_code
_entity_poly.pdbx_strand_id
1 'polypeptide(L)'
;MFGRKTPGMITPAQALPGRTDQTMPVPEAHFEKGTSLTGPWAENMQTLVVGMGCFWGAERIFWQQPGVHSTSVGYAGGYTPNPTYEEVCSGLTGHTEALMAVYDSSNLSLMDMLRVFWENHNPTQGMRQGNDMGTQYRSAIYYANDEQRIAAEESRSAYQVLLTDAGYGEITTEIAPLTDYFFAEPYHQQYLGKNPNGYCGIGGTGVSCSIGIL
;
A
#
# COMPACT_ATOMS: atom_id res chain seq x y z
N MET A 1 -13.81 -18.41 25.63
CA MET A 1 -13.44 -17.76 24.36
C MET A 1 -12.26 -16.84 24.64
N PHE A 2 -11.05 -17.22 24.30
CA PHE A 2 -9.89 -16.32 24.42
C PHE A 2 -9.95 -15.34 23.24
N GLY A 3 -10.37 -14.11 23.51
CA GLY A 3 -10.32 -13.05 22.49
C GLY A 3 -8.88 -12.85 22.02
N ARG A 4 -8.61 -13.12 20.75
CA ARG A 4 -7.33 -12.73 20.13
C ARG A 4 -7.23 -11.21 20.26
N LYS A 5 -6.25 -10.72 21.03
CA LYS A 5 -5.94 -9.28 21.09
C LYS A 5 -5.62 -8.80 19.67
N THR A 6 -6.26 -7.70 19.26
CA THR A 6 -5.89 -7.01 18.01
C THR A 6 -4.41 -6.64 18.10
N PRO A 7 -3.59 -6.95 17.08
CA PRO A 7 -2.19 -6.54 17.08
C PRO A 7 -2.10 -5.03 17.22
N GLY A 8 -1.26 -4.56 18.14
CA GLY A 8 -0.98 -3.12 18.32
C GLY A 8 0.34 -2.75 17.64
N MET A 9 0.48 -1.48 17.26
CA MET A 9 1.75 -0.95 16.79
C MET A 9 2.79 -1.02 17.89
N ILE A 10 4.00 -1.41 17.53
CA ILE A 10 5.18 -1.33 18.41
C ILE A 10 5.65 0.12 18.54
N THR A 11 6.44 0.39 19.57
CA THR A 11 7.20 1.65 19.67
C THR A 11 8.56 1.52 18.97
N PRO A 12 9.24 2.65 18.62
CA PRO A 12 10.59 2.60 18.06
C PRO A 12 11.59 1.80 18.90
N ALA A 13 11.46 1.86 20.24
CA ALA A 13 12.34 1.14 21.17
C ALA A 13 12.16 -0.39 21.15
N GLN A 14 11.04 -0.88 20.62
CA GLN A 14 10.72 -2.30 20.51
C GLN A 14 11.04 -2.85 19.11
N ALA A 15 11.39 -1.97 18.16
CA ALA A 15 11.65 -2.37 16.80
C ALA A 15 12.94 -3.17 16.68
N LEU A 16 12.95 -4.10 15.72
CA LEU A 16 14.17 -4.80 15.35
C LEU A 16 15.23 -3.81 14.83
N PRO A 17 16.52 -4.05 15.07
CA PRO A 17 17.58 -3.10 14.70
C PRO A 17 17.74 -2.94 13.19
N GLY A 18 17.33 -3.93 12.39
CA GLY A 18 17.51 -3.92 10.94
C GLY A 18 18.98 -3.92 10.51
N ARG A 19 19.25 -3.34 9.34
CA ARG A 19 20.59 -3.29 8.73
C ARG A 19 20.78 -2.02 7.90
N THR A 20 22.05 -1.65 7.66
CA THR A 20 22.41 -0.45 6.88
C THR A 20 22.21 -0.63 5.39
N ASP A 21 22.41 -1.85 4.89
CA ASP A 21 22.41 -2.13 3.46
C ASP A 21 21.20 -2.98 3.06
N GLN A 22 20.69 -2.70 1.87
CA GLN A 22 19.67 -3.54 1.26
C GLN A 22 20.28 -4.92 0.95
N THR A 23 19.64 -5.98 1.45
CA THR A 23 20.15 -7.35 1.35
C THR A 23 19.82 -8.04 0.02
N MET A 24 18.79 -7.55 -0.67
CA MET A 24 18.30 -8.17 -1.90
C MET A 24 18.37 -7.18 -3.06
N PRO A 25 18.76 -7.65 -4.27
CA PRO A 25 18.73 -6.83 -5.47
C PRO A 25 17.26 -6.48 -5.82
N VAL A 26 17.03 -5.27 -6.31
CA VAL A 26 15.75 -4.93 -6.94
C VAL A 26 15.80 -5.39 -8.40
N PRO A 27 14.78 -6.10 -8.91
CA PRO A 27 14.70 -6.42 -10.33
C PRO A 27 14.75 -5.15 -11.20
N GLU A 28 15.45 -5.20 -12.32
CA GLU A 28 15.59 -4.04 -13.20
C GLU A 28 14.26 -3.65 -13.85
N ALA A 29 13.41 -4.64 -14.16
CA ALA A 29 12.18 -4.42 -14.89
C ALA A 29 10.97 -5.09 -14.23
N HIS A 30 9.83 -4.41 -14.33
CA HIS A 30 8.51 -4.91 -13.96
C HIS A 30 8.13 -6.11 -14.85
N PHE A 31 7.79 -7.23 -14.22
CA PHE A 31 7.54 -8.49 -14.94
C PHE A 31 6.44 -8.38 -16.00
N GLU A 32 5.33 -7.67 -15.70
CA GLU A 32 4.18 -7.54 -16.61
C GLU A 32 4.34 -6.39 -17.62
N LYS A 33 5.06 -5.33 -17.26
CA LYS A 33 5.11 -4.09 -18.07
C LYS A 33 6.45 -3.85 -18.75
N GLY A 34 7.51 -4.52 -18.31
CA GLY A 34 8.87 -4.30 -18.81
C GLY A 34 9.48 -2.95 -18.46
N THR A 35 8.81 -2.13 -17.65
CA THR A 35 9.27 -0.81 -17.22
C THR A 35 10.21 -0.89 -16.04
N SER A 36 11.06 0.12 -15.83
CA SER A 36 11.97 0.17 -14.68
C SER A 36 11.20 0.20 -13.34
N LEU A 37 11.71 -0.51 -12.33
CA LEU A 37 11.20 -0.49 -10.96
C LEU A 37 11.80 0.64 -10.11
N THR A 38 12.97 1.15 -10.47
CA THR A 38 13.75 2.08 -9.61
C THR A 38 13.94 3.48 -10.19
N GLY A 39 13.45 3.73 -11.39
CA GLY A 39 13.69 5.00 -12.08
C GLY A 39 15.11 5.10 -12.67
N PRO A 40 15.59 6.30 -13.04
CA PRO A 40 14.81 7.55 -13.01
C PRO A 40 13.62 7.51 -13.98
N TRP A 41 12.51 8.12 -13.59
CA TRP A 41 11.32 8.24 -14.43
C TRP A 41 11.23 9.63 -15.07
N ALA A 42 10.40 9.79 -16.12
CA ALA A 42 10.16 11.08 -16.77
C ALA A 42 9.48 12.08 -15.80
N GLU A 43 9.60 13.38 -16.08
CA GLU A 43 9.11 14.46 -15.20
C GLU A 43 7.61 14.43 -14.95
N ASN A 44 6.82 13.91 -15.90
CA ASN A 44 5.37 13.73 -15.75
C ASN A 44 4.96 12.52 -14.93
N MET A 45 5.92 11.68 -14.51
CA MET A 45 5.64 10.53 -13.66
C MET A 45 5.58 10.94 -12.19
N GLN A 46 4.52 10.51 -11.53
CA GLN A 46 4.32 10.69 -10.10
C GLN A 46 4.31 9.32 -9.40
N THR A 47 4.54 9.32 -8.10
CA THR A 47 4.50 8.11 -7.28
C THR A 47 3.42 8.22 -6.23
N LEU A 48 2.77 7.09 -5.92
CA LEU A 48 1.87 6.94 -4.77
C LEU A 48 2.26 5.68 -4.01
N VAL A 49 2.43 5.78 -2.68
CA VAL A 49 2.76 4.63 -1.81
C VAL A 49 1.58 4.35 -0.89
N VAL A 50 1.05 3.12 -0.95
CA VAL A 50 -0.13 2.72 -0.18
C VAL A 50 -0.01 1.30 0.37
N GLY A 51 -0.64 1.07 1.54
CA GLY A 51 -0.87 -0.25 2.13
C GLY A 51 -2.36 -0.61 2.07
N MET A 52 -2.67 -1.82 1.57
CA MET A 52 -4.05 -2.29 1.37
C MET A 52 -4.25 -3.72 1.87
N GLY A 53 -3.50 -4.17 2.86
CA GLY A 53 -3.38 -5.58 3.23
C GLY A 53 -2.26 -6.28 2.45
N CYS A 54 -2.43 -7.57 2.12
CA CYS A 54 -1.45 -8.31 1.33
C CYS A 54 -1.11 -7.57 0.03
N PHE A 55 0.16 -7.20 -0.13
CA PHE A 55 0.62 -6.37 -1.23
C PHE A 55 0.57 -7.06 -2.62
N TRP A 56 0.46 -8.39 -2.70
CA TRP A 56 0.34 -9.08 -4.00
C TRP A 56 -0.94 -8.71 -4.75
N GLY A 57 -2.07 -8.72 -4.04
CA GLY A 57 -3.37 -8.34 -4.61
C GLY A 57 -3.45 -6.85 -4.89
N ALA A 58 -2.96 -6.03 -3.95
CA ALA A 58 -2.88 -4.59 -4.09
C ALA A 58 -2.06 -4.19 -5.33
N GLU A 59 -0.87 -4.77 -5.51
CA GLU A 59 0.00 -4.50 -6.65
C GLU A 59 -0.69 -4.83 -7.98
N ARG A 60 -1.35 -6.02 -8.06
CA ARG A 60 -2.08 -6.42 -9.28
C ARG A 60 -3.17 -5.41 -9.65
N ILE A 61 -3.95 -4.92 -8.69
CA ILE A 61 -4.99 -3.93 -8.93
C ILE A 61 -4.41 -2.67 -9.57
N PHE A 62 -3.26 -2.19 -9.07
CA PHE A 62 -2.65 -0.98 -9.57
C PHE A 62 -1.96 -1.16 -10.93
N TRP A 63 -1.21 -2.23 -11.17
CA TRP A 63 -0.57 -2.38 -12.49
C TRP A 63 -1.57 -2.57 -13.64
N GLN A 64 -2.79 -3.03 -13.33
CA GLN A 64 -3.87 -3.17 -14.31
C GLN A 64 -4.55 -1.84 -14.66
N GLN A 65 -4.29 -0.76 -13.90
CA GLN A 65 -4.89 0.55 -14.22
C GLN A 65 -4.25 1.15 -15.47
N PRO A 66 -5.06 1.63 -16.44
CA PRO A 66 -4.53 2.43 -17.54
C PRO A 66 -3.83 3.68 -17.01
N GLY A 67 -2.66 4.03 -17.54
CA GLY A 67 -1.87 5.17 -17.09
C GLY A 67 -0.87 4.85 -15.97
N VAL A 68 -0.96 3.69 -15.31
CA VAL A 68 0.10 3.23 -14.40
C VAL A 68 1.27 2.69 -15.21
N HIS A 69 2.44 3.31 -15.01
CA HIS A 69 3.67 3.01 -15.71
C HIS A 69 4.40 1.80 -15.13
N SER A 70 4.56 1.78 -13.81
CA SER A 70 5.25 0.71 -13.08
C SER A 70 4.66 0.55 -11.69
N THR A 71 4.84 -0.64 -11.08
CA THR A 71 4.56 -0.87 -9.66
C THR A 71 5.69 -1.64 -9.02
N SER A 72 5.83 -1.51 -7.72
CA SER A 72 6.68 -2.38 -6.91
C SER A 72 6.03 -2.63 -5.56
N VAL A 73 6.42 -3.72 -4.90
CA VAL A 73 6.03 -4.00 -3.52
C VAL A 73 7.20 -3.83 -2.58
N GLY A 74 6.89 -3.43 -1.34
CA GLY A 74 7.90 -3.11 -0.35
C GLY A 74 7.32 -2.91 1.04
N TYR A 75 8.11 -2.27 1.89
CA TYR A 75 7.81 -2.03 3.29
C TYR A 75 7.97 -0.55 3.61
N ALA A 76 6.96 0.06 4.23
CA ALA A 76 6.95 1.48 4.56
C ALA A 76 6.27 1.77 5.89
N GLY A 77 6.49 2.96 6.45
CA GLY A 77 5.81 3.46 7.65
C GLY A 77 6.25 2.80 8.98
N GLY A 78 7.35 2.06 8.98
CA GLY A 78 7.91 1.41 10.15
C GLY A 78 9.20 2.04 10.64
N TYR A 79 9.93 1.32 11.49
CA TYR A 79 11.13 1.80 12.18
C TYR A 79 12.40 1.05 11.78
N THR A 80 12.28 -0.22 11.38
CA THR A 80 13.42 -1.11 11.08
C THR A 80 13.98 -0.81 9.71
N PRO A 81 15.24 -0.36 9.55
CA PRO A 81 15.82 -0.11 8.24
C PRO A 81 16.13 -1.42 7.51
N ASN A 82 15.85 -1.45 6.21
CA ASN A 82 16.07 -2.59 5.30
C ASN A 82 15.55 -3.93 5.86
N PRO A 83 14.27 -4.03 6.26
CA PRO A 83 13.73 -5.25 6.87
C PRO A 83 13.65 -6.39 5.85
N THR A 84 13.66 -7.62 6.33
CA THR A 84 13.26 -8.79 5.55
C THR A 84 11.76 -9.06 5.71
N TYR A 85 11.20 -9.87 4.80
CA TYR A 85 9.81 -10.31 4.87
C TYR A 85 9.47 -10.97 6.21
N GLU A 86 10.34 -11.88 6.68
CA GLU A 86 10.14 -12.58 7.96
C GLU A 86 10.13 -11.61 9.14
N GLU A 87 10.99 -10.59 9.11
CA GLU A 87 10.99 -9.54 10.14
C GLU A 87 9.70 -8.74 10.11
N VAL A 88 9.19 -8.37 8.93
CA VAL A 88 7.90 -7.68 8.80
C VAL A 88 6.75 -8.56 9.28
N CYS A 89 6.73 -9.83 8.93
CA CYS A 89 5.73 -10.81 9.39
C CYS A 89 5.75 -11.02 10.90
N SER A 90 6.87 -10.78 11.57
CA SER A 90 6.95 -10.84 13.04
C SER A 90 6.13 -9.75 13.74
N GLY A 91 5.77 -8.67 13.03
CA GLY A 91 5.13 -7.47 13.59
C GLY A 91 6.07 -6.55 14.37
N LEU A 92 7.39 -6.87 14.41
CA LEU A 92 8.40 -6.13 15.18
C LEU A 92 9.21 -5.13 14.36
N THR A 93 8.78 -4.80 13.16
CA THR A 93 9.40 -3.75 12.33
C THR A 93 8.59 -2.45 12.32
N GLY A 94 7.30 -2.54 12.63
CA GLY A 94 6.35 -1.45 12.48
C GLY A 94 5.94 -1.14 11.04
N HIS A 95 6.54 -1.81 10.05
CA HIS A 95 6.23 -1.58 8.63
C HIS A 95 4.87 -2.15 8.22
N THR A 96 4.31 -1.50 7.20
CA THR A 96 3.19 -1.99 6.39
C THR A 96 3.74 -2.68 5.16
N GLU A 97 3.12 -3.79 4.74
CA GLU A 97 3.21 -4.24 3.36
C GLU A 97 2.62 -3.16 2.46
N ALA A 98 3.46 -2.55 1.65
CA ALA A 98 3.10 -1.40 0.81
C ALA A 98 3.40 -1.67 -0.66
N LEU A 99 2.62 -1.05 -1.53
CA LEU A 99 2.97 -0.93 -2.93
C LEU A 99 3.35 0.52 -3.25
N MET A 100 4.28 0.70 -4.17
CA MET A 100 4.55 1.97 -4.84
C MET A 100 4.05 1.86 -6.28
N ALA A 101 3.14 2.75 -6.67
CA ALA A 101 2.68 2.89 -8.05
C ALA A 101 3.32 4.13 -8.67
N VAL A 102 3.89 3.98 -9.87
CA VAL A 102 4.38 5.06 -10.70
C VAL A 102 3.38 5.27 -11.83
N TYR A 103 2.85 6.47 -11.97
CA TYR A 103 1.80 6.77 -12.94
C TYR A 103 2.07 8.06 -13.70
N ASP A 104 1.56 8.13 -14.94
CA ASP A 104 1.63 9.31 -15.79
C ASP A 104 0.55 10.32 -15.37
N SER A 105 0.95 11.40 -14.69
CA SER A 105 0.03 12.43 -14.18
C SER A 105 -0.66 13.25 -15.28
N SER A 106 -0.20 13.15 -16.54
CA SER A 106 -0.89 13.76 -17.68
C SER A 106 -2.15 12.97 -18.11
N ASN A 107 -2.23 11.70 -17.76
CA ASN A 107 -3.30 10.79 -18.20
C ASN A 107 -4.12 10.21 -17.05
N LEU A 108 -3.57 10.19 -15.83
CA LEU A 108 -4.19 9.60 -14.65
C LEU A 108 -3.98 10.52 -13.45
N SER A 109 -5.04 11.04 -12.87
CA SER A 109 -4.93 11.96 -11.74
C SER A 109 -4.61 11.24 -10.42
N LEU A 110 -4.06 11.98 -9.44
CA LEU A 110 -3.92 11.50 -8.07
C LEU A 110 -5.25 11.04 -7.48
N MET A 111 -6.33 11.76 -7.79
CA MET A 111 -7.69 11.41 -7.30
C MET A 111 -8.18 10.09 -7.90
N ASP A 112 -7.85 9.77 -9.16
CA ASP A 112 -8.14 8.46 -9.74
C ASP A 112 -7.37 7.35 -9.03
N MET A 113 -6.10 7.59 -8.70
CA MET A 113 -5.29 6.64 -7.93
C MET A 113 -5.83 6.41 -6.52
N LEU A 114 -6.26 7.47 -5.84
CA LEU A 114 -6.90 7.37 -4.52
C LEU A 114 -8.26 6.68 -4.60
N ARG A 115 -9.04 6.86 -5.67
CA ARG A 115 -10.27 6.10 -5.89
C ARG A 115 -9.98 4.60 -6.02
N VAL A 116 -8.96 4.21 -6.78
CA VAL A 116 -8.52 2.81 -6.86
C VAL A 116 -8.18 2.25 -5.49
N PHE A 117 -7.46 3.03 -4.67
CA PHE A 117 -7.14 2.66 -3.30
C PHE A 117 -8.40 2.43 -2.44
N TRP A 118 -9.31 3.42 -2.40
CA TRP A 118 -10.50 3.37 -1.54
C TRP A 118 -11.47 2.24 -1.91
N GLU A 119 -11.68 2.00 -3.20
CA GLU A 119 -12.68 1.03 -3.69
C GLU A 119 -12.23 -0.43 -3.60
N ASN A 120 -10.94 -0.71 -3.54
CA ASN A 120 -10.43 -2.06 -3.71
C ASN A 120 -9.98 -2.75 -2.41
N HIS A 121 -10.19 -2.13 -1.25
CA HIS A 121 -10.00 -2.78 0.05
C HIS A 121 -11.01 -2.26 1.07
N ASN A 122 -11.05 -2.85 2.25
CA ASN A 122 -11.87 -2.32 3.34
C ASN A 122 -11.01 -1.49 4.30
N PRO A 123 -11.09 -0.15 4.27
CA PRO A 123 -10.24 0.73 5.08
C PRO A 123 -10.68 0.82 6.56
N THR A 124 -11.71 0.09 6.99
CA THR A 124 -12.27 0.17 8.36
C THR A 124 -11.80 -0.96 9.28
N GLN A 125 -10.86 -1.83 8.82
CA GLN A 125 -10.53 -3.06 9.54
C GLN A 125 -9.38 -2.93 10.55
N GLY A 126 -8.77 -1.78 10.68
CA GLY A 126 -7.62 -1.58 11.59
C GLY A 126 -6.39 -2.36 11.15
N MET A 127 -5.78 -3.09 12.09
CA MET A 127 -4.56 -3.89 11.83
C MET A 127 -4.90 -5.24 11.16
N ARG A 128 -5.63 -5.17 10.06
CA ARG A 128 -6.14 -6.33 9.35
C ARG A 128 -6.66 -5.95 7.96
N GLN A 129 -6.63 -6.90 7.01
CA GLN A 129 -7.41 -6.84 5.78
C GLN A 129 -7.91 -8.24 5.41
N GLY A 130 -9.23 -8.41 5.35
CA GLY A 130 -9.83 -9.71 5.07
C GLY A 130 -9.43 -10.77 6.11
N ASN A 131 -8.77 -11.83 5.67
CA ASN A 131 -8.27 -12.90 6.52
C ASN A 131 -6.87 -12.63 7.10
N ASP A 132 -6.15 -11.67 6.55
CA ASP A 132 -4.78 -11.34 6.95
C ASP A 132 -4.79 -10.43 8.18
N MET A 133 -4.22 -10.90 9.29
CA MET A 133 -4.19 -10.21 10.58
C MET A 133 -2.77 -9.85 10.96
N GLY A 134 -2.54 -8.56 11.24
CA GLY A 134 -1.23 -8.04 11.65
C GLY A 134 -1.09 -6.56 11.30
N THR A 135 -0.17 -5.87 11.96
CA THR A 135 0.11 -4.45 11.72
C THR A 135 0.61 -4.19 10.30
N GLN A 136 1.26 -5.19 9.69
CA GLN A 136 1.74 -5.12 8.30
C GLN A 136 0.60 -5.07 7.27
N TYR A 137 -0.60 -5.48 7.62
CA TYR A 137 -1.77 -5.48 6.72
C TYR A 137 -2.71 -4.29 6.93
N ARG A 138 -2.28 -3.27 7.67
CA ARG A 138 -3.09 -2.08 7.88
C ARG A 138 -3.29 -1.27 6.60
N SER A 139 -4.42 -0.60 6.50
CA SER A 139 -4.67 0.39 5.47
C SER A 139 -3.79 1.62 5.70
N ALA A 140 -3.08 2.09 4.67
CA ALA A 140 -2.20 3.24 4.81
C ALA A 140 -2.01 4.01 3.49
N ILE A 141 -1.79 5.33 3.59
CA ILE A 141 -1.31 6.21 2.51
C ILE A 141 -0.08 6.93 3.04
N TYR A 142 1.06 6.77 2.35
CA TYR A 142 2.31 7.44 2.69
C TYR A 142 2.58 8.53 1.66
N TYR A 143 2.35 9.79 2.04
CA TYR A 143 2.46 10.92 1.14
C TYR A 143 3.89 11.44 1.01
N ALA A 144 4.27 11.84 -0.21
CA ALA A 144 5.58 12.41 -0.52
C ALA A 144 5.60 13.96 -0.44
N ASN A 145 4.43 14.59 -0.47
CA ASN A 145 4.27 16.05 -0.47
C ASN A 145 2.90 16.48 0.08
N ASP A 146 2.72 17.79 0.28
CA ASP A 146 1.48 18.36 0.82
C ASP A 146 0.26 18.19 -0.11
N GLU A 147 0.45 18.18 -1.43
CA GLU A 147 -0.63 17.92 -2.38
C GLU A 147 -1.23 16.51 -2.15
N GLN A 148 -0.38 15.51 -2.05
CA GLN A 148 -0.82 14.14 -1.74
C GLN A 148 -1.47 14.04 -0.36
N ARG A 149 -0.93 14.75 0.65
CA ARG A 149 -1.51 14.76 1.99
C ARG A 149 -2.93 15.31 1.97
N ILE A 150 -3.11 16.49 1.37
CA ILE A 150 -4.41 17.17 1.29
C ILE A 150 -5.41 16.28 0.53
N ALA A 151 -5.04 15.76 -0.63
CA ALA A 151 -5.89 14.88 -1.43
C ALA A 151 -6.29 13.60 -0.67
N ALA A 152 -5.35 12.99 0.07
CA ALA A 152 -5.63 11.82 0.89
C ALA A 152 -6.62 12.12 2.02
N GLU A 153 -6.45 13.24 2.74
CA GLU A 153 -7.33 13.65 3.84
C GLU A 153 -8.74 14.03 3.35
N GLU A 154 -8.85 14.76 2.24
CA GLU A 154 -10.11 15.14 1.63
C GLU A 154 -10.87 13.92 1.10
N SER A 155 -10.16 13.05 0.36
CA SER A 155 -10.75 11.82 -0.17
C SER A 155 -11.20 10.86 0.94
N ARG A 156 -10.42 10.73 2.03
CA ARG A 156 -10.83 9.99 3.23
C ARG A 156 -12.13 10.53 3.80
N SER A 157 -12.23 11.85 3.96
CA SER A 157 -13.40 12.50 4.55
C SER A 157 -14.64 12.28 3.69
N ALA A 158 -14.52 12.40 2.37
CA ALA A 158 -15.61 12.15 1.44
C ALA A 158 -16.03 10.67 1.42
N TYR A 159 -15.06 9.75 1.40
CA TYR A 159 -15.36 8.31 1.38
C TYR A 159 -15.94 7.81 2.71
N GLN A 160 -15.57 8.41 3.85
CA GLN A 160 -16.16 8.12 5.15
C GLN A 160 -17.68 8.30 5.17
N VAL A 161 -18.19 9.35 4.54
CA VAL A 161 -19.64 9.58 4.47
C VAL A 161 -20.33 8.40 3.77
N LEU A 162 -19.81 8.01 2.61
CA LEU A 162 -20.36 6.90 1.81
C LEU A 162 -20.30 5.56 2.55
N LEU A 163 -19.20 5.31 3.25
CA LEU A 163 -19.05 4.09 4.07
C LEU A 163 -20.01 4.08 5.25
N THR A 164 -20.21 5.21 5.91
CA THR A 164 -21.16 5.34 7.02
C THR A 164 -22.58 5.07 6.56
N ASP A 165 -22.99 5.63 5.42
CA ASP A 165 -24.31 5.42 4.80
C ASP A 165 -24.52 3.93 4.40
N ALA A 166 -23.42 3.25 4.04
CA ALA A 166 -23.44 1.82 3.74
C ALA A 166 -23.31 0.91 4.98
N GLY A 167 -23.26 1.49 6.18
CA GLY A 167 -23.21 0.75 7.45
C GLY A 167 -21.83 0.26 7.88
N TYR A 168 -20.75 0.79 7.29
CA TYR A 168 -19.38 0.52 7.71
C TYR A 168 -18.97 1.42 8.88
N GLY A 169 -17.92 0.99 9.62
CA GLY A 169 -17.31 1.76 10.69
C GLY A 169 -16.42 2.91 10.20
N GLU A 170 -15.70 3.52 11.13
CA GLU A 170 -14.74 4.58 10.83
C GLU A 170 -13.56 4.06 10.01
N ILE A 171 -13.09 4.88 9.07
CA ILE A 171 -11.84 4.62 8.33
C ILE A 171 -10.67 4.66 9.30
N THR A 172 -9.88 3.60 9.29
CA THR A 172 -8.69 3.42 10.13
C THR A 172 -7.38 3.61 9.34
N THR A 173 -7.47 4.08 8.10
CA THR A 173 -6.32 4.30 7.23
C THR A 173 -5.34 5.28 7.87
N GLU A 174 -4.09 4.84 8.02
CA GLU A 174 -2.97 5.71 8.39
C GLU A 174 -2.65 6.65 7.21
N ILE A 175 -2.60 7.96 7.45
CA ILE A 175 -2.11 8.95 6.48
C ILE A 175 -0.89 9.61 7.12
N ALA A 176 0.30 9.31 6.60
CA ALA A 176 1.56 9.72 7.19
C ALA A 176 2.59 10.11 6.11
N PRO A 177 3.62 10.91 6.43
CA PRO A 177 4.68 11.19 5.48
C PRO A 177 5.44 9.91 5.10
N LEU A 178 5.81 9.80 3.83
CA LEU A 178 6.74 8.77 3.37
C LEU A 178 8.15 9.13 3.83
N THR A 179 8.67 8.39 4.80
CA THR A 179 10.08 8.54 5.24
C THR A 179 11.00 7.66 4.41
N ASP A 180 10.69 6.37 4.35
CA ASP A 180 11.47 5.37 3.64
C ASP A 180 10.53 4.37 2.96
N TYR A 181 11.00 3.84 1.84
CA TYR A 181 10.39 2.71 1.14
C TYR A 181 11.47 1.67 0.86
N PHE A 182 11.38 0.52 1.51
CA PHE A 182 12.28 -0.59 1.32
C PHE A 182 11.65 -1.61 0.37
N PHE A 183 12.29 -1.85 -0.78
CA PHE A 183 11.80 -2.85 -1.72
C PHE A 183 11.75 -4.24 -1.08
N ALA A 184 10.64 -4.94 -1.27
CA ALA A 184 10.53 -6.34 -0.91
C ALA A 184 11.37 -7.22 -1.85
N GLU A 185 11.57 -8.44 -1.45
CA GLU A 185 12.39 -9.43 -2.12
C GLU A 185 11.93 -9.66 -3.58
N PRO A 186 12.85 -10.03 -4.49
CA PRO A 186 12.55 -10.18 -5.93
C PRO A 186 11.38 -11.12 -6.25
N TYR A 187 11.14 -12.13 -5.41
CA TYR A 187 10.06 -13.08 -5.63
C TYR A 187 8.68 -12.50 -5.32
N HIS A 188 8.60 -11.44 -4.50
CA HIS A 188 7.36 -10.72 -4.21
C HIS A 188 6.95 -9.76 -5.33
N GLN A 189 7.92 -9.17 -6.03
CA GLN A 189 7.64 -8.22 -7.11
C GLN A 189 6.81 -8.88 -8.20
N GLN A 190 5.64 -8.33 -8.49
CA GLN A 190 4.64 -8.85 -9.42
C GLN A 190 4.33 -10.34 -9.20
N TYR A 191 4.18 -10.74 -7.94
CA TYR A 191 3.97 -12.14 -7.55
C TYR A 191 2.80 -12.79 -8.31
N LEU A 192 1.66 -12.10 -8.43
CA LEU A 192 0.48 -12.64 -9.12
C LEU A 192 0.60 -12.64 -10.65
N GLY A 193 1.53 -11.92 -11.24
CA GLY A 193 1.92 -12.06 -12.63
C GLY A 193 2.71 -13.35 -12.86
N LYS A 194 3.68 -13.61 -11.99
CA LYS A 194 4.50 -14.82 -12.00
C LYS A 194 3.72 -16.08 -11.57
N ASN A 195 2.71 -15.91 -10.71
CA ASN A 195 1.89 -16.97 -10.12
C ASN A 195 0.39 -16.63 -10.23
N PRO A 196 -0.24 -16.82 -11.43
CA PRO A 196 -1.62 -16.39 -11.68
C PRO A 196 -2.67 -17.00 -10.72
N ASN A 197 -2.39 -18.18 -10.19
CA ASN A 197 -3.24 -18.88 -9.22
C ASN A 197 -2.82 -18.66 -7.75
N GLY A 198 -1.93 -17.68 -7.50
CA GLY A 198 -1.46 -17.33 -6.17
C GLY A 198 -2.56 -16.75 -5.29
N TYR A 199 -2.29 -16.70 -3.98
CA TYR A 199 -3.22 -16.13 -3.00
C TYR A 199 -3.53 -14.66 -3.29
N CYS A 200 -4.83 -14.33 -3.30
CA CYS A 200 -5.33 -12.97 -3.40
C CYS A 200 -6.55 -12.82 -2.49
N GLY A 201 -6.33 -12.31 -1.29
CA GLY A 201 -7.38 -12.08 -0.28
C GLY A 201 -7.96 -10.67 -0.28
N ILE A 202 -7.55 -9.81 -1.23
CA ILE A 202 -7.99 -8.41 -1.28
C ILE A 202 -9.40 -8.31 -1.86
N GLY A 203 -10.23 -7.43 -1.29
CA GLY A 203 -11.56 -7.14 -1.79
C GLY A 203 -12.11 -5.86 -1.19
N GLY A 204 -12.79 -5.07 -2.01
CA GLY A 204 -13.41 -3.82 -1.61
C GLY A 204 -14.69 -4.00 -0.79
N THR A 205 -15.21 -2.87 -0.31
CA THR A 205 -16.48 -2.79 0.42
C THR A 205 -17.72 -2.88 -0.47
N GLY A 206 -17.54 -2.76 -1.79
CA GLY A 206 -18.62 -2.61 -2.76
C GLY A 206 -19.21 -1.20 -2.81
N VAL A 207 -18.68 -0.26 -2.02
CA VAL A 207 -19.06 1.15 -2.04
C VAL A 207 -18.21 1.89 -3.06
N SER A 208 -18.85 2.53 -4.03
CA SER A 208 -18.16 3.35 -5.05
C SER A 208 -17.75 4.71 -4.48
N CYS A 209 -16.54 5.13 -4.81
CA CYS A 209 -15.98 6.41 -4.39
C CYS A 209 -16.24 7.46 -5.49
N SER A 210 -17.18 8.36 -5.26
CA SER A 210 -17.54 9.42 -6.22
C SER A 210 -16.57 10.62 -6.22
N ILE A 211 -15.38 10.47 -5.69
CA ILE A 211 -14.34 11.50 -5.63
C ILE A 211 -13.82 11.78 -7.05
N GLY A 212 -13.80 13.06 -7.44
CA GLY A 212 -13.28 13.49 -8.74
C GLY A 212 -14.32 13.60 -9.87
N ILE A 213 -15.63 13.46 -9.57
CA ILE A 213 -16.71 13.82 -10.47
C ILE A 213 -17.24 15.21 -10.06
N LEU A 214 -16.50 16.24 -10.42
CA LEU A 214 -16.97 17.62 -10.49
C LEU A 214 -16.65 18.17 -11.88
#